data_d21c99208a2cd3117a791c6385db3bf5
#
_entry.id   d21c99208a2cd3117a791c6385db3bf5
#
_cell.length_a   1.000
_cell.length_b   1.000
_cell.length_c   1.000
_cell.angle_alpha   90.00
_cell.angle_beta   90.00
_cell.angle_gamma   90.00
#
_symmetry.space_group_name_H-M   'P 1'
#
loop_
_entity.id
_entity.type
_entity.pdbx_description
1 polymer ?
#
loop_
_entity_poly.entity_id
_entity_poly.type
_entity_poly.pdbx_seq_one_letter_code
_entity_poly.pdbx_strand_id
1 'polypeptide(L)'
;MQLDGVSKQRLNEIHVTKENRVYLGYIRGMAYYDEMQDTLALMTRKNCRGDVPESVNIQTLFEDVNGDLLIGTWKDGLYRYCIKENTFLHYPPLDEENSVLALFQDSRGVMWIGTSGSGLYKAHFSSDRKRFLLKVIDMMPEMFLLCRLIIFIRFMKIYRHVRYGWVLERVLV
;
A
#
# COMPACT_ATOMS: atom_id res chain seq x y z
N MET A 1 19.40 -6.91 20.77
CA MET A 1 18.13 -6.60 20.10
C MET A 1 17.91 -7.65 19.01
N GLN A 2 17.06 -8.62 19.26
CA GLN A 2 16.85 -9.76 18.38
C GLN A 2 15.65 -9.42 17.51
N LEU A 3 15.89 -9.00 16.27
CA LEU A 3 14.87 -8.75 15.26
C LEU A 3 14.48 -10.10 14.63
N ASP A 4 13.72 -10.90 15.34
CA ASP A 4 13.32 -12.22 14.90
C ASP A 4 12.36 -12.13 13.68
N GLY A 5 12.90 -12.46 12.52
CA GLY A 5 12.15 -12.68 11.28
C GLY A 5 11.91 -11.48 10.36
N VAL A 6 11.94 -10.25 10.85
CA VAL A 6 11.69 -9.04 10.02
C VAL A 6 12.96 -8.46 9.40
N SER A 7 14.08 -8.54 10.11
CA SER A 7 15.34 -7.86 9.75
C SER A 7 16.02 -8.33 8.45
N LYS A 8 15.60 -9.44 7.87
CA LYS A 8 16.15 -9.99 6.62
C LYS A 8 15.19 -9.95 5.45
N GLN A 9 13.99 -9.37 5.63
CA GLN A 9 13.01 -9.26 4.56
C GLN A 9 13.16 -7.94 3.81
N ARG A 10 12.90 -7.96 2.52
CA ARG A 10 12.84 -6.74 1.72
C ARG A 10 11.65 -5.90 2.14
N LEU A 11 11.93 -4.70 2.62
CA LEU A 11 10.93 -3.66 2.87
C LEU A 11 10.57 -2.98 1.55
N ASN A 12 9.28 -2.89 1.25
CA ASN A 12 8.77 -2.25 0.06
C ASN A 12 8.15 -0.89 0.34
N GLU A 13 7.45 -0.72 1.48
CA GLU A 13 6.74 0.51 1.80
C GLU A 13 6.78 0.78 3.31
N ILE A 14 6.84 2.07 3.66
CA ILE A 14 6.64 2.58 5.02
C ILE A 14 5.54 3.62 4.96
N HIS A 15 4.56 3.49 5.85
CA HIS A 15 3.47 4.44 5.97
C HIS A 15 3.34 4.92 7.42
N VAL A 16 3.25 6.24 7.58
CA VAL A 16 2.97 6.87 8.87
C VAL A 16 1.55 7.42 8.81
N THR A 17 0.69 6.94 9.69
CA THR A 17 -0.72 7.39 9.76
C THR A 17 -0.82 8.79 10.34
N LYS A 18 -2.00 9.41 10.19
CA LYS A 18 -2.32 10.71 10.82
C LYS A 18 -2.20 10.68 12.35
N GLU A 19 -2.33 9.50 12.95
CA GLU A 19 -2.14 9.27 14.39
C GLU A 19 -0.68 8.93 14.77
N ASN A 20 0.27 9.17 13.86
CA ASN A 20 1.71 8.88 14.01
C ASN A 20 2.06 7.38 14.20
N ARG A 21 1.18 6.47 13.85
CA ARG A 21 1.49 5.03 13.86
C ARG A 21 2.27 4.65 12.61
N VAL A 22 3.34 3.90 12.77
CA VAL A 22 4.21 3.46 11.67
C VAL A 22 3.86 2.03 11.28
N TYR A 23 3.53 1.84 10.00
CA TYR A 23 3.28 0.54 9.39
C TYR A 23 4.27 0.27 8.27
N LEU A 24 4.65 -1.01 8.11
CA LEU A 24 5.67 -1.45 7.18
C LEU A 24 5.12 -2.59 6.32
N GLY A 25 5.28 -2.46 5.00
CA GLY A 25 4.93 -3.49 4.03
C GLY A 25 6.17 -4.23 3.54
N TYR A 26 6.15 -5.56 3.64
CA TYR A 26 7.24 -6.45 3.26
C TYR A 26 6.84 -7.40 2.12
N ILE A 27 7.80 -8.14 1.61
CA ILE A 27 7.56 -9.23 0.64
C ILE A 27 6.67 -10.33 1.24
N ARG A 28 6.69 -10.51 2.56
CA ARG A 28 5.98 -11.59 3.24
C ARG A 28 5.08 -11.10 4.35
N GLY A 29 4.32 -10.05 4.08
CA GLY A 29 3.34 -9.54 5.02
C GLY A 29 3.60 -8.12 5.51
N MET A 30 3.05 -7.81 6.66
CA MET A 30 3.00 -6.48 7.22
C MET A 30 3.45 -6.48 8.68
N ALA A 31 4.04 -5.37 9.12
CA ALA A 31 4.39 -5.11 10.51
C ALA A 31 4.01 -3.69 10.93
N TYR A 32 3.97 -3.45 12.21
CA TYR A 32 3.87 -2.11 12.79
C TYR A 32 4.99 -1.89 13.81
N TYR A 33 5.32 -0.63 14.05
CA TYR A 33 6.24 -0.25 15.10
C TYR A 33 5.50 -0.15 16.44
N ASP A 34 5.95 -0.93 17.42
CA ASP A 34 5.45 -0.89 18.79
C ASP A 34 6.35 0.04 19.61
N GLU A 35 5.84 1.24 19.91
CA GLU A 35 6.58 2.26 20.67
C GLU A 35 6.90 1.83 22.11
N MET A 36 6.03 1.01 22.73
CA MET A 36 6.22 0.58 24.11
C MET A 36 7.36 -0.43 24.26
N GLN A 37 7.55 -1.25 23.25
CA GLN A 37 8.58 -2.29 23.22
C GLN A 37 9.82 -1.87 22.42
N ASP A 38 9.77 -0.71 21.74
CA ASP A 38 10.80 -0.22 20.81
C ASP A 38 11.19 -1.29 19.78
N THR A 39 10.19 -1.94 19.17
CA THR A 39 10.40 -3.07 18.26
C THR A 39 9.37 -3.11 17.13
N LEU A 40 9.66 -3.90 16.11
CA LEU A 40 8.71 -4.18 15.02
C LEU A 40 7.91 -5.44 15.35
N ALA A 41 6.59 -5.32 15.37
CA ALA A 41 5.67 -6.41 15.59
C ALA A 41 5.03 -6.85 14.27
N LEU A 42 5.18 -8.14 13.91
CA LEU A 42 4.52 -8.71 12.73
C LEU A 42 3.01 -8.80 12.94
N MET A 43 2.25 -8.43 11.92
CA MET A 43 0.81 -8.61 11.87
C MET A 43 0.47 -10.00 11.34
N THR A 44 -0.09 -10.82 12.22
CA THR A 44 -0.36 -12.24 11.97
C THR A 44 -1.77 -12.61 12.43
N ARG A 45 -2.26 -13.78 12.02
CA ARG A 45 -3.55 -14.33 12.50
C ARG A 45 -3.59 -14.57 14.01
N LYS A 46 -2.45 -14.51 14.69
CA LYS A 46 -2.39 -14.64 16.15
C LYS A 46 -2.76 -13.34 16.87
N ASN A 47 -2.49 -12.19 16.25
CA ASN A 47 -2.69 -10.87 16.85
C ASN A 47 -3.63 -9.96 16.07
N CYS A 48 -4.10 -10.37 14.88
CA CYS A 48 -5.08 -9.66 14.07
C CYS A 48 -6.24 -10.58 13.68
N ARG A 49 -7.35 -9.98 13.25
CA ARG A 49 -8.57 -10.68 12.82
C ARG A 49 -8.77 -10.61 11.32
N GLY A 50 -9.63 -11.48 10.79
CA GLY A 50 -10.01 -11.49 9.38
C GLY A 50 -8.93 -12.04 8.45
N ASP A 51 -8.88 -11.51 7.24
CA ASP A 51 -8.04 -12.01 6.15
C ASP A 51 -6.63 -11.42 6.23
N VAL A 52 -5.87 -11.78 7.25
CA VAL A 52 -4.52 -11.23 7.47
C VAL A 52 -3.58 -11.61 6.32
N PRO A 53 -2.86 -10.64 5.69
CA PRO A 53 -2.01 -10.87 4.53
C PRO A 53 -0.66 -11.53 4.92
N GLU A 54 -0.71 -12.70 5.57
CA GLU A 54 0.48 -13.48 5.90
C GLU A 54 1.12 -14.03 4.63
N SER A 55 2.43 -13.82 4.46
CA SER A 55 3.19 -14.26 3.28
C SER A 55 2.81 -13.57 1.97
N VAL A 56 2.03 -12.51 2.01
CA VAL A 56 1.65 -11.69 0.86
C VAL A 56 2.68 -10.61 0.62
N ASN A 57 3.03 -10.37 -0.64
CA ASN A 57 3.98 -9.33 -1.02
C ASN A 57 3.27 -7.96 -1.08
N ILE A 58 3.45 -7.15 -0.04
CA ILE A 58 2.90 -5.81 0.06
C ILE A 58 3.70 -4.86 -0.85
N GLN A 59 2.99 -4.07 -1.67
CA GLN A 59 3.61 -3.12 -2.60
C GLN A 59 3.39 -1.67 -2.19
N THR A 60 2.22 -1.35 -1.64
CA THR A 60 1.88 0.01 -1.23
C THR A 60 0.91 0.03 -0.07
N LEU A 61 1.01 1.05 0.76
CA LEU A 61 0.13 1.33 1.89
C LEU A 61 -0.47 2.73 1.73
N PHE A 62 -1.74 2.88 2.03
CA PHE A 62 -2.45 4.14 1.94
C PHE A 62 -3.50 4.27 3.05
N GLU A 63 -3.47 5.35 3.83
CA GLU A 63 -4.51 5.66 4.81
C GLU A 63 -5.65 6.43 4.14
N ASP A 64 -6.85 5.88 4.21
CA ASP A 64 -8.03 6.52 3.65
C ASP A 64 -8.58 7.63 4.58
N VAL A 65 -9.64 8.32 4.12
CA VAL A 65 -10.29 9.41 4.88
C VAL A 65 -10.90 8.94 6.20
N ASN A 66 -11.16 7.65 6.39
CA ASN A 66 -11.74 7.08 7.60
C ASN A 66 -10.68 6.56 8.60
N GLY A 67 -9.40 6.65 8.23
CA GLY A 67 -8.28 6.18 9.03
C GLY A 67 -8.05 4.66 8.94
N ASP A 68 -8.59 3.99 7.90
CA ASP A 68 -8.26 2.60 7.60
C ASP A 68 -7.07 2.54 6.63
N LEU A 69 -6.23 1.51 6.75
CA LEU A 69 -5.16 1.28 5.79
C LEU A 69 -5.64 0.42 4.63
N LEU A 70 -5.46 0.93 3.43
CA LEU A 70 -5.55 0.17 2.19
C LEU A 70 -4.17 -0.34 1.82
N ILE A 71 -4.10 -1.61 1.43
CA ILE A 71 -2.86 -2.36 1.25
C ILE A 71 -2.87 -2.96 -0.15
N GLY A 72 -2.06 -2.41 -1.03
CA GLY A 72 -1.88 -2.95 -2.37
C GLY A 72 -0.82 -4.04 -2.39
N THR A 73 -1.08 -5.12 -3.12
CA THR A 73 -0.24 -6.31 -3.13
C THR A 73 0.23 -6.71 -4.52
N TRP A 74 1.24 -7.56 -4.56
CA TRP A 74 1.70 -8.22 -5.77
C TRP A 74 0.84 -9.46 -6.05
N LYS A 75 -0.02 -9.38 -7.07
CA LYS A 75 -0.89 -10.47 -7.57
C LYS A 75 -1.94 -11.02 -6.59
N ASP A 76 -2.14 -10.39 -5.43
CA ASP A 76 -3.11 -10.86 -4.43
C ASP A 76 -4.17 -9.78 -4.11
N GLY A 77 -4.38 -8.84 -5.03
CA GLY A 77 -5.41 -7.82 -4.94
C GLY A 77 -5.14 -6.75 -3.91
N LEU A 78 -6.19 -6.38 -3.20
CA LEU A 78 -6.19 -5.29 -2.24
C LEU A 78 -6.68 -5.79 -0.88
N TYR A 79 -6.08 -5.31 0.19
CA TYR A 79 -6.59 -5.52 1.55
C TYR A 79 -6.99 -4.18 2.17
N ARG A 80 -7.92 -4.23 3.11
CA ARG A 80 -8.22 -3.13 4.01
C ARG A 80 -7.98 -3.59 5.44
N TYR A 81 -7.23 -2.83 6.18
CA TYR A 81 -7.03 -3.01 7.61
C TYR A 81 -7.78 -1.92 8.37
N CYS A 82 -8.85 -2.31 9.06
CA CYS A 82 -9.54 -1.44 10.01
C CYS A 82 -8.72 -1.37 11.31
N ILE A 83 -8.03 -0.27 11.51
CA ILE A 83 -7.11 -0.09 12.65
C ILE A 83 -7.86 -0.20 13.98
N LYS A 84 -9.06 0.39 14.06
CA LYS A 84 -9.88 0.42 15.29
C LYS A 84 -10.36 -0.96 15.70
N GLU A 85 -10.68 -1.81 14.74
CA GLU A 85 -11.24 -3.15 14.98
C GLU A 85 -10.16 -4.24 14.97
N ASN A 86 -8.93 -3.88 14.57
CA ASN A 86 -7.82 -4.80 14.35
C ASN A 86 -8.22 -5.96 13.41
N THR A 87 -8.87 -5.60 12.29
CA THR A 87 -9.48 -6.57 11.37
C THR A 87 -9.07 -6.29 9.93
N PHE A 88 -8.65 -7.32 9.22
CA PHE A 88 -8.38 -7.29 7.79
C PHE A 88 -9.58 -7.78 6.98
N LEU A 89 -9.77 -7.18 5.83
CA LEU A 89 -10.71 -7.60 4.80
C LEU A 89 -9.97 -7.69 3.47
N HIS A 90 -10.10 -8.83 2.80
CA HIS A 90 -9.47 -9.07 1.50
C HIS A 90 -10.44 -8.78 0.35
N TYR A 91 -9.96 -8.04 -0.63
CA TYR A 91 -10.62 -7.84 -1.92
C TYR A 91 -9.78 -8.55 -2.98
N PRO A 92 -10.27 -9.65 -3.55
CA PRO A 92 -9.49 -10.46 -4.48
C PRO A 92 -9.02 -9.64 -5.70
N PRO A 93 -7.98 -10.08 -6.39
CA PRO A 93 -7.47 -9.38 -7.55
C PRO A 93 -8.53 -9.26 -8.64
N LEU A 94 -8.52 -8.13 -9.33
CA LEU A 94 -9.42 -7.83 -10.44
C LEU A 94 -9.07 -8.63 -11.70
N ASP A 95 -7.83 -9.05 -11.78
CA ASP A 95 -7.22 -9.80 -12.85
C ASP A 95 -6.04 -10.56 -12.25
N GLU A 96 -5.89 -11.85 -12.57
CA GLU A 96 -4.88 -12.75 -11.99
C GLU A 96 -3.43 -12.29 -12.21
N GLU A 97 -3.18 -11.48 -13.24
CA GLU A 97 -1.85 -11.00 -13.59
C GLU A 97 -1.49 -9.65 -12.92
N ASN A 98 -2.45 -8.96 -12.30
CA ASN A 98 -2.27 -7.59 -11.85
C ASN A 98 -1.84 -7.42 -10.40
N SER A 99 -0.85 -6.55 -10.23
CA SER A 99 -0.40 -6.07 -8.94
C SER A 99 -0.91 -4.65 -8.70
N VAL A 100 -1.30 -4.35 -7.47
CA VAL A 100 -1.67 -3.00 -7.04
C VAL A 100 -0.40 -2.26 -6.62
N LEU A 101 0.00 -1.26 -7.41
CA LEU A 101 1.26 -0.54 -7.24
C LEU A 101 1.10 0.85 -6.62
N ALA A 102 -0.07 1.46 -6.78
CA ALA A 102 -0.34 2.80 -6.27
C ALA A 102 -1.79 2.94 -5.83
N LEU A 103 -1.98 3.64 -4.73
CA LEU A 103 -3.29 3.97 -4.15
C LEU A 103 -3.36 5.47 -3.89
N PHE A 104 -4.48 6.08 -4.23
CA PHE A 104 -4.74 7.48 -3.97
C PHE A 104 -6.24 7.71 -3.78
N GLN A 105 -6.63 8.52 -2.80
CA GLN A 105 -8.01 8.96 -2.62
C GLN A 105 -8.12 10.45 -2.89
N ASP A 106 -9.00 10.84 -3.79
CA ASP A 106 -9.25 12.24 -4.10
C ASP A 106 -10.14 12.91 -3.04
N SER A 107 -10.27 14.24 -3.12
CA SER A 107 -11.06 15.05 -2.18
C SER A 107 -12.56 14.72 -2.18
N ARG A 108 -13.05 14.01 -3.19
CA ARG A 108 -14.44 13.53 -3.32
C ARG A 108 -14.62 12.14 -2.73
N GLY A 109 -13.56 11.53 -2.15
CA GLY A 109 -13.58 10.18 -1.60
C GLY A 109 -13.46 9.06 -2.63
N VAL A 110 -13.18 9.41 -3.90
CA VAL A 110 -12.97 8.42 -4.96
C VAL A 110 -11.59 7.80 -4.79
N MET A 111 -11.52 6.48 -4.77
CA MET A 111 -10.27 5.74 -4.74
C MET A 111 -9.75 5.49 -6.15
N TRP A 112 -8.49 5.80 -6.37
CA TRP A 112 -7.76 5.55 -7.59
C TRP A 112 -6.73 4.44 -7.34
N ILE A 113 -6.77 3.39 -8.15
CA ILE A 113 -5.94 2.19 -7.98
C ILE A 113 -5.12 2.00 -9.26
N GLY A 114 -3.81 2.21 -9.15
CA GLY A 114 -2.85 1.97 -10.22
C GLY A 114 -2.33 0.53 -10.19
N THR A 115 -2.36 -0.13 -11.34
CA THR A 115 -1.95 -1.54 -11.47
C THR A 115 -0.75 -1.72 -12.39
N SER A 116 -0.12 -2.89 -12.33
CA SER A 116 1.05 -3.21 -13.17
C SER A 116 0.73 -3.51 -14.64
N GLY A 117 -0.50 -3.90 -14.96
CA GLY A 117 -0.87 -4.38 -16.31
C GLY A 117 -2.19 -3.87 -16.84
N SER A 118 -3.21 -3.65 -16.00
CA SER A 118 -4.55 -3.23 -16.44
C SER A 118 -4.83 -1.72 -16.27
N GLY A 119 -3.79 -0.91 -16.13
CA GLY A 119 -3.91 0.54 -16.09
C GLY A 119 -4.45 1.08 -14.77
N LEU A 120 -5.41 2.01 -14.87
CA LEU A 120 -5.96 2.76 -13.74
C LEU A 120 -7.42 2.39 -13.50
N TYR A 121 -7.74 2.07 -12.24
CA TYR A 121 -9.11 1.87 -11.81
C TYR A 121 -9.60 3.03 -10.97
N LYS A 122 -10.84 3.41 -11.20
CA LYS A 122 -11.62 4.28 -10.34
C LYS A 122 -12.56 3.42 -9.51
N ALA A 123 -12.48 3.57 -8.20
CA ALA A 123 -13.22 2.74 -7.27
C ALA A 123 -14.01 3.56 -6.25
N HIS A 124 -15.17 3.05 -5.89
CA HIS A 124 -15.97 3.53 -4.76
C HIS A 124 -16.22 2.38 -3.80
N PHE A 125 -16.13 2.63 -2.51
CA PHE A 125 -16.60 1.66 -1.53
C PHE A 125 -18.13 1.57 -1.55
N SER A 126 -18.66 0.36 -1.39
CA SER A 126 -20.06 0.19 -0.99
C SER A 126 -20.32 0.84 0.38
N SER A 127 -21.58 1.14 0.72
CA SER A 127 -21.94 1.79 1.99
C SER A 127 -21.48 1.01 3.22
N ASP A 128 -21.45 -0.33 3.15
CA ASP A 128 -20.94 -1.22 4.18
C ASP A 128 -19.41 -1.42 4.12
N ARG A 129 -18.74 -0.81 3.14
CA ARG A 129 -17.31 -0.91 2.86
C ARG A 129 -16.76 -2.33 2.66
N LYS A 130 -17.65 -3.30 2.39
CA LYS A 130 -17.26 -4.70 2.14
C LYS A 130 -16.94 -4.98 0.68
N ARG A 131 -17.31 -4.08 -0.23
CA ARG A 131 -17.07 -4.22 -1.68
C ARG A 131 -16.55 -2.92 -2.28
N PHE A 132 -15.79 -3.07 -3.34
CA PHE A 132 -15.48 -1.99 -4.26
C PHE A 132 -16.40 -2.05 -5.48
N LEU A 133 -16.94 -0.91 -5.85
CA LEU A 133 -17.53 -0.69 -7.17
C LEU A 133 -16.44 -0.10 -8.05
N LEU A 134 -15.96 -0.90 -9.00
CA LEU A 134 -14.80 -0.59 -9.83
C LEU A 134 -15.22 -0.19 -11.24
N LYS A 135 -14.53 0.80 -11.78
CA LYS A 135 -14.59 1.16 -13.19
C LYS A 135 -13.15 1.27 -13.71
N VAL A 136 -12.85 0.51 -14.76
CA VAL A 136 -11.60 0.70 -15.52
C VAL A 136 -11.66 2.04 -16.23
N ILE A 137 -10.57 2.78 -16.15
CA ILE A 137 -10.37 3.98 -16.96
C ILE A 137 -9.47 3.56 -18.12
N ASP A 138 -10.05 3.49 -19.31
CA ASP A 138 -9.28 3.28 -20.53
C ASP A 138 -8.30 4.45 -20.69
N MET A 139 -7.04 4.13 -20.60
CA MET A 139 -5.97 5.11 -20.79
C MET A 139 -5.62 5.18 -22.26
N MET A 140 -5.60 6.38 -22.82
CA MET A 140 -5.01 6.59 -24.14
C MET A 140 -3.56 6.07 -24.12
N PRO A 141 -3.07 5.46 -25.22
CA PRO A 141 -1.72 4.86 -25.27
C PRO A 141 -0.60 5.78 -24.79
N GLU A 142 -0.74 7.09 -24.99
CA GLU A 142 0.23 8.10 -24.56
C GLU A 142 0.29 8.32 -23.05
N MET A 143 -0.81 8.10 -22.31
CA MET A 143 -0.84 8.19 -20.84
C MET A 143 -0.22 6.97 -20.15
N PHE A 144 -0.11 5.85 -20.85
CA PHE A 144 0.55 4.64 -20.30
C PHE A 144 2.02 4.90 -19.98
N LEU A 145 2.70 5.69 -20.82
CA LEU A 145 4.08 6.11 -20.57
C LEU A 145 4.19 7.04 -19.34
N LEU A 146 3.27 7.98 -19.18
CA LEU A 146 3.23 8.92 -18.06
C LEU A 146 2.96 8.22 -16.71
N CYS A 147 2.05 7.27 -16.65
CA CYS A 147 1.82 6.49 -15.43
C CYS A 147 3.03 5.61 -15.05
N ARG A 148 3.69 4.98 -16.03
CA ARG A 148 4.97 4.28 -15.80
C ARG A 148 6.04 5.24 -15.29
N LEU A 149 6.09 6.46 -15.81
CA LEU A 149 7.04 7.47 -15.38
C LEU A 149 6.75 7.95 -13.95
N ILE A 150 5.50 8.18 -13.58
CA ILE A 150 5.08 8.58 -12.22
C ILE A 150 5.35 7.47 -11.21
N ILE A 151 5.04 6.22 -11.54
CA ILE A 151 5.37 5.04 -10.74
C ILE A 151 6.89 4.91 -10.60
N PHE A 152 7.64 5.12 -11.68
CA PHE A 152 9.10 5.08 -11.69
C PHE A 152 9.72 6.22 -10.87
N ILE A 153 9.18 7.44 -10.93
CA ILE A 153 9.64 8.60 -10.15
C ILE A 153 9.36 8.37 -8.66
N ARG A 154 8.21 7.79 -8.30
CA ARG A 154 7.89 7.43 -6.91
C ARG A 154 8.82 6.33 -6.39
N PHE A 155 9.12 5.35 -7.23
CA PHE A 155 10.10 4.29 -6.94
C PHE A 155 11.52 4.85 -6.78
N MET A 156 11.91 5.79 -7.64
CA MET A 156 13.22 6.48 -7.57
C MET A 156 13.34 7.41 -6.36
N LYS A 157 12.25 8.05 -5.90
CA LYS A 157 12.26 8.84 -4.65
C LYS A 157 12.52 7.97 -3.43
N ILE A 158 11.93 6.78 -3.36
CA ILE A 158 12.15 5.82 -2.27
C ILE A 158 13.60 5.30 -2.32
N TYR A 159 14.10 4.95 -3.50
CA TYR A 159 15.49 4.48 -3.68
C TYR A 159 16.55 5.55 -3.36
N ARG A 160 16.25 6.82 -3.61
CA ARG A 160 17.15 7.95 -3.34
C ARG A 160 17.25 8.29 -1.85
N HIS A 161 16.18 8.12 -1.07
CA HIS A 161 16.21 8.35 0.39
C HIS A 161 17.04 7.32 1.14
N VAL A 162 17.20 6.12 0.58
CA VAL A 162 17.94 5.02 1.22
C VAL A 162 19.45 5.05 0.92
N ARG A 163 19.89 5.68 -0.16
CA ARG A 163 21.28 5.55 -0.62
C ARG A 163 22.15 6.83 -0.59
N TYR A 164 21.55 8.00 -0.62
CA TYR A 164 22.29 9.26 -0.59
C TYR A 164 21.57 10.32 0.23
N GLY A 165 21.96 10.46 1.49
CA GLY A 165 21.78 11.73 2.19
C GLY A 165 22.45 12.84 1.39
N TRP A 166 21.69 13.93 1.18
CA TRP A 166 22.11 15.18 0.57
C TRP A 166 22.22 15.24 -0.97
N VAL A 167 21.59 16.26 -1.49
CA VAL A 167 21.59 16.92 -2.79
C VAL A 167 20.40 16.58 -3.67
N LEU A 168 19.44 17.48 -3.64
CA LEU A 168 18.83 18.20 -4.74
C LEU A 168 17.56 18.95 -4.29
N GLU A 169 17.74 20.06 -3.60
CA GLU A 169 16.88 21.23 -3.82
C GLU A 169 17.38 21.90 -5.10
N ARG A 170 16.49 22.13 -6.01
CA ARG A 170 16.52 22.85 -7.28
C ARG A 170 16.40 21.95 -8.50
N VAL A 171 15.20 21.81 -8.96
CA VAL A 171 14.74 22.08 -10.33
C VAL A 171 13.20 21.99 -10.31
N LEU A 172 12.55 23.15 -10.21
CA LEU A 172 11.26 23.43 -10.79
C LEU A 172 11.24 24.93 -11.09
N VAL A 173 11.46 25.25 -12.32
CA VAL A 173 10.86 26.41 -13.01
C VAL A 173 9.99 25.83 -14.10
#